data_dfdf1f0aa71c3ea302be23294970182c
#
_entry.id   dfdf1f0aa71c3ea302be23294970182c
#
_cell.length_a   1.000
_cell.length_b   1.000
_cell.length_c   1.000
_cell.angle_alpha   90.00
_cell.angle_beta   90.00
_cell.angle_gamma   90.00
#
_symmetry.space_group_name_H-M   'P 1'
#
loop_
_entity.id
_entity.type
_entity.pdbx_description
1 polymer ?
#
loop_
_entity_poly.entity_id
_entity_poly.type
_entity_poly.pdbx_seq_one_letter_code
_entity_poly.pdbx_strand_id
1 'polypeptide(L)'
;AFENGGKNCLSVGIACGMAGIIAGVVTMTGLGQVLIGAIVSLSNGHLIIALVLTMLCCIVLGMGVPTTANYIIMATTCAPILASGMGLNLMAAHMFCFYFGIVADITPPVALAAYAGSAIAKAPPMKTAWNATRLAIAAFIIPYIFAYNNAMIFVGEDVTVWSVASITISATLGMASIAA
;
A
#
# COMPACT_ATOMS: atom_id res chain seq x y z
N ALA A 1 27.98 -13.73 -11.00
CA ALA A 1 27.08 -12.57 -10.83
C ALA A 1 25.97 -12.57 -11.89
N PHE A 2 26.27 -12.61 -13.19
CA PHE A 2 25.29 -12.57 -14.29
C PHE A 2 24.29 -13.74 -14.26
N GLU A 3 24.74 -14.96 -13.98
CA GLU A 3 23.87 -16.14 -13.90
C GLU A 3 22.84 -15.99 -12.78
N ASN A 4 23.24 -15.56 -11.59
CA ASN A 4 22.33 -15.35 -10.47
C ASN A 4 21.38 -14.16 -10.74
N GLY A 5 21.88 -13.11 -11.40
CA GLY A 5 21.04 -12.00 -11.86
C GLY A 5 19.95 -12.47 -12.83
N GLY A 6 20.32 -13.30 -13.82
CA GLY A 6 19.38 -13.87 -14.78
C GLY A 6 18.30 -14.76 -14.11
N LYS A 7 18.70 -15.60 -13.15
CA LYS A 7 17.74 -16.43 -12.39
C LYS A 7 16.75 -15.56 -11.57
N ASN A 8 17.24 -14.50 -10.96
CA ASN A 8 16.38 -13.59 -10.20
C ASN A 8 15.41 -12.81 -11.10
N CYS A 9 15.89 -12.34 -12.28
CA CYS A 9 15.01 -11.70 -13.26
C CYS A 9 13.90 -12.63 -13.77
N LEU A 10 14.22 -13.93 -13.98
CA LEU A 10 13.24 -14.91 -14.41
C LEU A 10 12.12 -15.07 -13.36
N SER A 11 12.48 -15.18 -12.09
CA SER A 11 11.52 -15.31 -10.99
C SER A 11 10.58 -14.10 -10.90
N VAL A 12 11.13 -12.88 -10.98
CA VAL A 12 10.33 -11.64 -10.97
C VAL A 12 9.45 -11.55 -12.21
N GLY A 13 9.98 -11.90 -13.40
CA GLY A 13 9.23 -11.90 -14.66
C GLY A 13 8.03 -12.84 -14.62
N ILE A 14 8.20 -14.06 -14.10
CA ILE A 14 7.10 -15.02 -13.91
C ILE A 14 6.06 -14.46 -12.95
N ALA A 15 6.47 -13.90 -11.82
CA ALA A 15 5.56 -13.31 -10.84
C ALA A 15 4.75 -12.16 -11.44
N CYS A 16 5.38 -11.28 -12.22
CA CYS A 16 4.68 -10.20 -12.94
C CYS A 16 3.71 -10.72 -14.00
N GLY A 17 4.09 -11.79 -14.73
CA GLY A 17 3.20 -12.44 -15.69
C GLY A 17 1.95 -13.03 -15.01
N MET A 18 2.12 -13.72 -13.90
CA MET A 18 1.01 -14.24 -13.10
C MET A 18 0.12 -13.12 -12.55
N ALA A 19 0.72 -12.03 -12.05
CA ALA A 19 -0.04 -10.86 -11.61
C ALA A 19 -0.84 -10.23 -12.75
N GLY A 20 -0.28 -10.17 -13.96
CA GLY A 20 -0.99 -9.71 -15.16
C GLY A 20 -2.20 -10.58 -15.51
N ILE A 21 -2.09 -11.91 -15.36
CA ILE A 21 -3.23 -12.84 -15.53
C ILE A 21 -4.32 -12.56 -14.49
N ILE A 22 -3.95 -12.38 -13.22
CA ILE A 22 -4.91 -12.06 -12.15
C ILE A 22 -5.61 -10.74 -12.46
N ALA A 23 -4.87 -9.70 -12.81
CA ALA A 23 -5.43 -8.39 -13.19
C ALA A 23 -6.39 -8.51 -14.38
N GLY A 24 -6.01 -9.30 -15.40
CA GLY A 24 -6.87 -9.60 -16.56
C GLY A 24 -8.18 -10.28 -16.16
N VAL A 25 -8.12 -11.31 -15.32
CA VAL A 25 -9.31 -12.01 -14.82
C VAL A 25 -10.20 -11.06 -14.01
N VAL A 26 -9.66 -10.26 -13.11
CA VAL A 26 -10.40 -9.26 -12.33
C VAL A 26 -11.11 -8.27 -13.23
N THR A 27 -10.43 -7.80 -14.28
CA THR A 27 -11.02 -6.86 -15.25
C THR A 27 -12.13 -7.52 -16.08
N MET A 28 -11.89 -8.73 -16.59
CA MET A 28 -12.86 -9.45 -17.44
C MET A 28 -14.10 -9.92 -16.67
N THR A 29 -13.94 -10.30 -15.40
CA THR A 29 -15.06 -10.75 -14.55
C THR A 29 -15.84 -9.61 -13.93
N GLY A 30 -15.34 -8.37 -13.99
CA GLY A 30 -15.94 -7.22 -13.30
C GLY A 30 -15.81 -7.28 -11.77
N LEU A 31 -14.95 -8.17 -11.24
CA LEU A 31 -14.76 -8.33 -9.80
C LEU A 31 -14.33 -7.01 -9.13
N GLY A 32 -13.54 -6.19 -9.84
CA GLY A 32 -13.15 -4.85 -9.38
C GLY A 32 -14.38 -3.99 -9.09
N GLN A 33 -15.40 -3.99 -9.96
CA GLN A 33 -16.62 -3.22 -9.74
C GLN A 33 -17.45 -3.72 -8.55
N VAL A 34 -17.47 -5.03 -8.34
CA VAL A 34 -18.12 -5.63 -7.16
C VAL A 34 -17.43 -5.19 -5.87
N LEU A 35 -16.10 -5.20 -5.84
CA LEU A 35 -15.33 -4.72 -4.70
C LEU A 35 -15.54 -3.22 -4.45
N ILE A 36 -15.55 -2.40 -5.52
CA ILE A 36 -15.86 -0.96 -5.41
C ILE A 36 -17.24 -0.79 -4.77
N GLY A 37 -18.28 -1.45 -5.32
CA GLY A 37 -19.64 -1.36 -4.79
C GLY A 37 -19.75 -1.80 -3.33
N ALA A 38 -19.09 -2.90 -2.96
CA ALA A 38 -19.08 -3.40 -1.59
C ALA A 38 -18.42 -2.42 -0.61
N ILE A 39 -17.23 -1.91 -0.92
CA ILE A 39 -16.52 -1.00 -0.03
C ILE A 39 -17.23 0.36 0.06
N VAL A 40 -17.72 0.89 -1.05
CA VAL A 40 -18.46 2.16 -1.05
C VAL A 40 -19.75 2.02 -0.24
N SER A 41 -20.48 0.91 -0.38
CA SER A 41 -21.71 0.68 0.41
C SER A 41 -21.42 0.50 1.91
N LEU A 42 -20.37 -0.26 2.26
CA LEU A 42 -19.97 -0.45 3.65
C LEU A 42 -19.44 0.83 4.29
N SER A 43 -18.81 1.70 3.49
CA SER A 43 -18.29 2.97 3.99
C SER A 43 -19.37 4.03 4.27
N ASN A 44 -20.59 3.82 3.79
CA ASN A 44 -21.67 4.82 3.86
C ASN A 44 -21.27 6.23 3.38
N GLY A 45 -20.35 6.30 2.41
CA GLY A 45 -19.81 7.56 1.89
C GLY A 45 -18.73 8.21 2.78
N HIS A 46 -18.35 7.60 3.91
CA HIS A 46 -17.27 8.10 4.75
C HIS A 46 -15.90 7.69 4.20
N LEU A 47 -15.12 8.66 3.74
CA LEU A 47 -13.80 8.43 3.15
C LEU A 47 -12.87 7.63 4.09
N ILE A 48 -12.83 7.95 5.38
CA ILE A 48 -11.95 7.26 6.34
C ILE A 48 -12.25 5.75 6.42
N ILE A 49 -13.52 5.36 6.37
CA ILE A 49 -13.93 3.96 6.43
C ILE A 49 -13.51 3.25 5.13
N ALA A 50 -13.70 3.89 3.98
CA ALA A 50 -13.24 3.36 2.70
C ALA A 50 -11.72 3.19 2.66
N LEU A 51 -10.95 4.16 3.17
CA LEU A 51 -9.50 4.08 3.28
C LEU A 51 -9.06 2.91 4.16
N VAL A 52 -9.69 2.71 5.34
CA VAL A 52 -9.36 1.59 6.23
C VAL A 52 -9.69 0.24 5.58
N LEU A 53 -10.83 0.09 4.95
CA LEU A 53 -11.20 -1.14 4.25
C LEU A 53 -10.26 -1.42 3.07
N THR A 54 -9.91 -0.39 2.29
CA THR A 54 -8.94 -0.51 1.18
C THR A 54 -7.54 -0.85 1.70
N MET A 55 -7.09 -0.26 2.81
CA MET A 55 -5.84 -0.62 3.47
C MET A 55 -5.79 -2.11 3.80
N LEU A 56 -6.85 -2.63 4.45
CA LEU A 56 -6.93 -4.06 4.78
C LEU A 56 -6.90 -4.95 3.53
N CYS A 57 -7.62 -4.58 2.48
CA CYS A 57 -7.55 -5.27 1.19
C CYS A 57 -6.14 -5.26 0.62
N CYS A 58 -5.46 -4.11 0.60
CA CYS A 58 -4.10 -3.98 0.08
C CYS A 58 -3.09 -4.83 0.87
N ILE A 59 -3.19 -4.85 2.20
CA ILE A 59 -2.33 -5.69 3.04
C ILE A 59 -2.56 -7.17 2.73
N VAL A 60 -3.82 -7.62 2.65
CA VAL A 60 -4.15 -9.02 2.36
C VAL A 60 -3.68 -9.42 0.96
N LEU A 61 -3.94 -8.61 -0.06
CA LEU A 61 -3.53 -8.89 -1.45
C LEU A 61 -2.01 -8.79 -1.64
N GLY A 62 -1.34 -7.98 -0.83
CA GLY A 62 0.11 -7.78 -0.86
C GLY A 62 0.94 -8.89 -0.23
N MET A 63 0.30 -9.80 0.52
CA MET A 63 1.02 -10.85 1.25
C MET A 63 1.77 -11.79 0.33
N GLY A 64 3.11 -11.76 0.42
CA GLY A 64 3.97 -12.75 -0.25
C GLY A 64 4.15 -12.55 -1.75
N VAL A 65 3.78 -11.40 -2.28
CA VAL A 65 3.90 -11.06 -3.70
C VAL A 65 5.01 -10.01 -3.90
N PRO A 66 5.89 -10.16 -4.90
CA PRO A 66 6.88 -9.12 -5.22
C PRO A 66 6.22 -7.75 -5.47
N THR A 67 6.85 -6.67 -5.03
CA THR A 67 6.27 -5.32 -5.02
C THR A 67 5.70 -4.86 -6.37
N THR A 68 6.38 -5.15 -7.47
CA THR A 68 5.89 -4.80 -8.83
C THR A 68 4.61 -5.55 -9.18
N ALA A 69 4.60 -6.87 -8.99
CA ALA A 69 3.44 -7.72 -9.25
C ALA A 69 2.26 -7.33 -8.34
N ASN A 70 2.54 -7.07 -7.08
CA ASN A 70 1.59 -6.61 -6.09
C ASN A 70 0.93 -5.29 -6.53
N TYR A 71 1.71 -4.31 -6.96
CA TYR A 71 1.15 -3.04 -7.43
C TYR A 71 0.26 -3.20 -8.68
N ILE A 72 0.61 -4.08 -9.63
CA ILE A 72 -0.24 -4.35 -10.80
C ILE A 72 -1.63 -4.83 -10.36
N ILE A 73 -1.68 -5.74 -9.39
CA ILE A 73 -2.96 -6.25 -8.85
C ILE A 73 -3.74 -5.11 -8.18
N MET A 74 -3.08 -4.33 -7.32
CA MET A 74 -3.74 -3.25 -6.57
C MET A 74 -4.20 -2.09 -7.45
N ALA A 75 -3.44 -1.77 -8.49
CA ALA A 75 -3.80 -0.72 -9.44
C ALA A 75 -5.11 -1.04 -10.19
N THR A 76 -5.41 -2.32 -10.40
CA THR A 76 -6.63 -2.77 -11.09
C THR A 76 -7.79 -3.08 -10.15
N THR A 77 -7.51 -3.41 -8.88
CA THR A 77 -8.53 -3.82 -7.91
C THR A 77 -8.86 -2.75 -6.87
N CYS A 78 -7.84 -2.24 -6.18
CA CYS A 78 -8.01 -1.36 -5.02
C CYS A 78 -7.98 0.13 -5.37
N ALA A 79 -7.09 0.57 -6.26
CA ALA A 79 -7.00 1.99 -6.60
C ALA A 79 -8.30 2.56 -7.18
N PRO A 80 -9.06 1.86 -8.05
CA PRO A 80 -10.34 2.33 -8.54
C PRO A 80 -11.40 2.53 -7.44
N ILE A 81 -11.31 1.80 -6.32
CA ILE A 81 -12.23 1.97 -5.18
C ILE A 81 -12.14 3.40 -4.65
N LEU A 82 -10.93 3.87 -4.44
CA LEU A 82 -10.68 5.21 -3.91
C LEU A 82 -10.87 6.29 -4.97
N ALA A 83 -10.37 6.09 -6.19
CA ALA A 83 -10.43 7.09 -7.25
C ALA A 83 -11.87 7.25 -7.78
N SER A 84 -12.47 6.16 -8.29
CA SER A 84 -13.80 6.22 -8.92
C SER A 84 -14.93 6.08 -7.92
N GLY A 85 -14.74 5.28 -6.85
CA GLY A 85 -15.76 5.03 -5.84
C GLY A 85 -15.92 6.17 -4.84
N MET A 86 -14.81 6.79 -4.41
CA MET A 86 -14.81 7.82 -3.36
C MET A 86 -14.39 9.22 -3.86
N GLY A 87 -14.07 9.36 -5.16
CA GLY A 87 -13.65 10.65 -5.74
C GLY A 87 -12.29 11.15 -5.28
N LEU A 88 -11.42 10.26 -4.77
CA LEU A 88 -10.07 10.62 -4.39
C LEU A 88 -9.23 10.93 -5.64
N ASN A 89 -8.26 11.85 -5.51
CA ASN A 89 -7.32 12.11 -6.59
C ASN A 89 -6.64 10.81 -7.05
N LEU A 90 -6.52 10.62 -8.37
CA LEU A 90 -5.99 9.39 -8.96
C LEU A 90 -4.59 9.04 -8.45
N MET A 91 -3.69 10.02 -8.39
CA MET A 91 -2.34 9.82 -7.88
C MET A 91 -2.35 9.42 -6.40
N ALA A 92 -3.17 10.08 -5.58
CA ALA A 92 -3.31 9.76 -4.16
C ALA A 92 -3.86 8.33 -3.95
N ALA A 93 -4.84 7.91 -4.75
CA ALA A 93 -5.39 6.56 -4.71
C ALA A 93 -4.35 5.48 -5.05
N HIS A 94 -3.58 5.69 -6.13
CA HIS A 94 -2.52 4.77 -6.52
C HIS A 94 -1.37 4.73 -5.51
N MET A 95 -0.93 5.88 -5.01
CA MET A 95 0.10 5.96 -3.97
C MET A 95 -0.35 5.30 -2.67
N PHE A 96 -1.61 5.46 -2.28
CA PHE A 96 -2.19 4.81 -1.10
C PHE A 96 -2.11 3.28 -1.22
N CYS A 97 -2.58 2.73 -2.34
CA CYS A 97 -2.54 1.29 -2.57
C CYS A 97 -1.10 0.75 -2.66
N PHE A 98 -0.22 1.44 -3.36
CA PHE A 98 1.20 1.08 -3.46
C PHE A 98 1.88 1.05 -2.09
N TYR A 99 1.63 2.05 -1.26
CA TYR A 99 2.23 2.17 0.07
C TYR A 99 1.82 1.00 0.98
N PHE A 100 0.53 0.66 1.02
CA PHE A 100 0.05 -0.48 1.81
C PHE A 100 0.44 -1.83 1.23
N GLY A 101 0.66 -1.90 -0.07
CA GLY A 101 1.27 -3.06 -0.71
C GLY A 101 2.68 -3.35 -0.21
N ILE A 102 3.51 -2.34 -0.06
CA ILE A 102 4.88 -2.49 0.47
C ILE A 102 4.85 -2.82 1.97
N VAL A 103 3.97 -2.16 2.73
CA VAL A 103 3.84 -2.37 4.18
C VAL A 103 3.40 -3.80 4.51
N ALA A 104 2.72 -4.50 3.60
CA ALA A 104 2.36 -5.91 3.76
C ALA A 104 3.57 -6.82 4.03
N ASP A 105 4.75 -6.50 3.47
CA ASP A 105 5.98 -7.29 3.64
C ASP A 105 6.58 -7.21 5.06
N ILE A 106 6.16 -6.26 5.87
CA ILE A 106 6.59 -6.11 7.27
C ILE A 106 5.45 -6.38 8.25
N THR A 107 4.23 -6.67 7.74
CA THR A 107 3.02 -6.85 8.56
C THR A 107 2.69 -8.34 8.75
N PRO A 108 2.51 -8.83 9.99
CA PRO A 108 2.04 -10.19 10.22
C PRO A 108 0.69 -10.45 9.53
N PRO A 109 0.40 -11.69 9.12
CA PRO A 109 1.11 -12.94 9.42
C PRO A 109 2.24 -13.30 8.45
N VAL A 110 2.36 -12.67 7.29
CA VAL A 110 3.32 -13.11 6.25
C VAL A 110 4.68 -12.41 6.40
N ALA A 111 4.74 -11.11 6.55
CA ALA A 111 5.90 -10.31 6.97
C ALA A 111 7.28 -10.79 6.43
N LEU A 112 7.39 -11.05 5.12
CA LEU A 112 8.55 -11.71 4.51
C LEU A 112 9.88 -11.00 4.81
N ALA A 113 9.91 -9.67 4.72
CA ALA A 113 11.10 -8.88 5.00
C ALA A 113 11.53 -9.00 6.48
N ALA A 114 10.56 -8.99 7.40
CA ALA A 114 10.83 -9.15 8.82
C ALA A 114 11.32 -10.57 9.15
N TYR A 115 10.80 -11.60 8.46
CA TYR A 115 11.26 -12.98 8.65
C TYR A 115 12.68 -13.19 8.10
N ALA A 116 13.01 -12.60 6.95
CA ALA A 116 14.37 -12.60 6.44
C ALA A 116 15.35 -11.94 7.43
N GLY A 117 14.98 -10.79 7.99
CA GLY A 117 15.75 -10.11 9.03
C GLY A 117 15.88 -10.95 10.31
N SER A 118 14.82 -11.67 10.72
CA SER A 118 14.84 -12.53 11.90
C SER A 118 15.81 -13.70 11.75
N ALA A 119 15.91 -14.26 10.53
CA ALA A 119 16.84 -15.34 10.23
C ALA A 119 18.31 -14.88 10.37
N ILE A 120 18.63 -13.67 9.91
CA ILE A 120 19.97 -13.06 10.05
C ILE A 120 20.27 -12.78 11.54
N ALA A 121 19.31 -12.20 12.24
CA ALA A 121 19.44 -11.83 13.66
C ALA A 121 19.33 -13.03 14.63
N LYS A 122 19.01 -14.22 14.13
CA LYS A 122 18.69 -15.42 14.93
C LYS A 122 17.64 -15.15 16.00
N ALA A 123 16.63 -14.36 15.65
CA ALA A 123 15.53 -13.95 16.52
C ALA A 123 14.22 -14.67 16.17
N PRO A 124 13.24 -14.75 17.09
CA PRO A 124 11.94 -15.35 16.79
C PRO A 124 11.19 -14.59 15.69
N PRO A 125 10.80 -15.23 14.58
CA PRO A 125 10.25 -14.55 13.39
C PRO A 125 9.01 -13.71 13.70
N MET A 126 8.00 -14.26 14.36
CA MET A 126 6.76 -13.57 14.67
C MET A 126 6.98 -12.35 15.59
N LYS A 127 7.86 -12.46 16.58
CA LYS A 127 8.20 -11.34 17.47
C LYS A 127 8.92 -10.23 16.70
N THR A 128 9.79 -10.60 15.76
CA THR A 128 10.47 -9.64 14.87
C THR A 128 9.47 -8.94 13.98
N ALA A 129 8.50 -9.65 13.39
CA ALA A 129 7.46 -9.06 12.56
C ALA A 129 6.59 -8.06 13.33
N TRP A 130 6.14 -8.40 14.54
CA TRP A 130 5.40 -7.47 15.39
C TRP A 130 6.21 -6.22 15.76
N ASN A 131 7.48 -6.38 16.07
CA ASN A 131 8.36 -5.25 16.34
C ASN A 131 8.60 -4.38 15.09
N ALA A 132 8.75 -5.01 13.91
CA ALA A 132 8.87 -4.29 12.65
C ALA A 132 7.63 -3.44 12.36
N THR A 133 6.43 -4.00 12.53
CA THR A 133 5.16 -3.28 12.37
C THR A 133 5.06 -2.10 13.35
N ARG A 134 5.44 -2.30 14.62
CA ARG A 134 5.44 -1.22 15.63
C ARG A 134 6.39 -0.08 15.27
N LEU A 135 7.61 -0.41 14.82
CA LEU A 135 8.59 0.59 14.38
C LEU A 135 8.14 1.34 13.12
N ALA A 136 7.37 0.67 12.28
CA ALA A 136 6.85 1.24 11.04
C ALA A 136 5.47 1.90 11.18
N ILE A 137 5.01 2.22 12.41
CA ILE A 137 3.67 2.78 12.62
C ILE A 137 3.44 4.07 11.82
N ALA A 138 4.47 4.88 11.62
CA ALA A 138 4.41 6.06 10.78
C ALA A 138 4.04 5.73 9.33
N ALA A 139 4.50 4.59 8.80
CA ALA A 139 4.16 4.13 7.46
C ALA A 139 2.67 3.82 7.29
N PHE A 140 1.95 3.51 8.35
CA PHE A 140 0.50 3.32 8.32
C PHE A 140 -0.28 4.65 8.33
N ILE A 141 0.32 5.73 8.83
CA ILE A 141 -0.34 7.03 8.99
C ILE A 141 -0.14 7.93 7.78
N ILE A 142 1.06 7.93 7.18
CA ILE A 142 1.42 8.80 6.06
C ILE A 142 0.41 8.72 4.89
N PRO A 143 -0.06 7.52 4.46
CA PRO A 143 -1.03 7.43 3.37
C PRO A 143 -2.35 8.15 3.65
N TYR A 144 -2.80 8.15 4.89
CA TYR A 144 -4.02 8.88 5.26
C TYR A 144 -3.80 10.40 5.18
N ILE A 145 -2.61 10.90 5.55
CA ILE A 145 -2.30 12.33 5.48
C ILE A 145 -2.37 12.81 4.03
N PHE A 146 -1.70 12.15 3.10
CA PHE A 146 -1.73 12.58 1.70
C PHE A 146 -3.06 12.25 1.00
N ALA A 147 -3.85 11.30 1.46
CA ALA A 147 -5.18 11.06 0.96
C ALA A 147 -6.15 12.22 1.28
N TYR A 148 -5.99 12.85 2.44
CA TYR A 148 -6.77 14.03 2.82
C TYR A 148 -6.17 15.34 2.31
N ASN A 149 -4.85 15.40 2.15
CA ASN A 149 -4.17 16.59 1.66
C ASN A 149 -3.14 16.24 0.57
N ASN A 150 -3.56 16.39 -0.67
CA ASN A 150 -2.76 16.03 -1.84
C ASN A 150 -1.51 16.92 -2.03
N ALA A 151 -1.39 18.06 -1.32
CA ALA A 151 -0.21 18.90 -1.39
C ALA A 151 1.07 18.16 -0.96
N MET A 152 0.96 17.16 -0.08
CA MET A 152 2.09 16.32 0.35
C MET A 152 2.71 15.50 -0.79
N ILE A 153 1.92 15.17 -1.81
CA ILE A 153 2.36 14.44 -3.01
C ILE A 153 2.49 15.36 -4.24
N PHE A 154 2.55 16.65 -4.03
CA PHE A 154 2.69 17.69 -5.07
C PHE A 154 1.59 17.65 -6.14
N VAL A 155 0.37 17.26 -5.78
CA VAL A 155 -0.78 17.16 -6.68
C VAL A 155 -1.88 18.12 -6.22
N GLY A 156 -2.38 18.95 -7.14
CA GLY A 156 -3.43 19.94 -6.90
C GLY A 156 -3.11 21.31 -7.51
N GLU A 157 -4.13 22.16 -7.65
CA GLU A 157 -3.97 23.51 -8.23
C GLU A 157 -3.34 24.50 -7.25
N ASP A 158 -3.45 24.25 -5.94
CA ASP A 158 -2.98 25.14 -4.87
C ASP A 158 -1.69 24.65 -4.20
N VAL A 159 -0.86 23.90 -4.92
CA VAL A 159 0.42 23.40 -4.37
C VAL A 159 1.44 24.52 -4.32
N THR A 160 1.61 25.10 -3.14
CA THR A 160 2.62 26.13 -2.86
C THR A 160 3.74 25.51 -2.00
N VAL A 161 4.96 26.01 -2.14
CA VAL A 161 6.09 25.58 -1.30
C VAL A 161 5.75 25.69 0.19
N TRP A 162 4.97 26.71 0.57
CA TRP A 162 4.52 26.90 1.94
C TRP A 162 3.51 25.85 2.39
N SER A 163 2.55 25.45 1.53
CA SER A 163 1.59 24.38 1.87
C SER A 163 2.28 23.04 2.04
N VAL A 164 3.24 22.70 1.17
CA VAL A 164 4.04 21.48 1.28
C VAL A 164 4.90 21.48 2.54
N ALA A 165 5.58 22.59 2.83
CA ALA A 165 6.40 22.70 4.03
C ALA A 165 5.57 22.58 5.31
N SER A 166 4.44 23.28 5.39
CA SER A 166 3.58 23.24 6.58
C SER A 166 3.00 21.85 6.85
N ILE A 167 2.51 21.14 5.81
CA ILE A 167 1.98 19.78 5.98
C ILE A 167 3.07 18.78 6.35
N THR A 168 4.28 18.91 5.75
CA THR A 168 5.40 18.02 6.05
C THR A 168 5.88 18.21 7.48
N ILE A 169 6.02 19.46 7.95
CA ILE A 169 6.40 19.76 9.34
C ILE A 169 5.33 19.26 10.31
N SER A 170 4.06 19.52 10.04
CA SER A 170 2.96 19.07 10.88
C SER A 170 2.89 17.53 10.94
N ALA A 171 3.05 16.84 9.81
CA ALA A 171 3.06 15.38 9.76
C ALA A 171 4.26 14.79 10.52
N THR A 172 5.46 15.38 10.37
CA THR A 172 6.65 14.91 11.09
C THR A 172 6.55 15.11 12.59
N LEU A 173 6.01 16.24 13.04
CA LEU A 173 5.76 16.50 14.46
C LEU A 173 4.70 15.55 15.02
N GLY A 174 3.61 15.32 14.29
CA GLY A 174 2.58 14.36 14.67
C GLY A 174 3.11 12.93 14.79
N MET A 175 3.92 12.48 13.82
CA MET A 175 4.55 11.16 13.86
C MET A 175 5.57 11.04 14.99
N ALA A 176 6.37 12.08 15.24
CA ALA A 176 7.31 12.09 16.34
C ALA A 176 6.61 11.99 17.72
N SER A 177 5.46 12.63 17.87
CA SER A 177 4.65 12.53 19.09
C SER A 177 4.03 11.14 19.32
N ILE A 178 3.78 10.37 18.26
CA ILE A 178 3.29 8.99 18.36
C ILE A 178 4.42 8.01 18.65
N ALA A 179 5.63 8.32 18.18
CA ALA A 179 6.81 7.48 18.35
C ALA A 179 7.48 7.65 19.75
N ALA A 180 7.20 8.75 20.45
CA ALA A 180 7.70 9.05 21.79
C ALA A 180 6.89 8.33 22.89
#